data_883fab614a84cb056dd1bda78ed6d7cd
#
_entry.id   883fab614a84cb056dd1bda78ed6d7cd
#
_cell.length_a   1.000
_cell.length_b   1.000
_cell.length_c   1.000
_cell.angle_alpha   90.00
_cell.angle_beta   90.00
_cell.angle_gamma   90.00
#
_symmetry.space_group_name_H-M   'P 1'
#
loop_
_entity.id
_entity.type
_entity.pdbx_description
1 polymer ?
#
loop_
_entity_poly.entity_id
_entity_poly.type
_entity_poly.pdbx_seq_one_letter_code
_entity_poly.pdbx_strand_id
1 'polypeptide(L)'
;MASERAETTAVGTAPVEEARGVRVALSPYLFRGMLVGMAAVAVALHRATGNRDLAWRFAKARARTLTWMLGVDVRLSGLEHLAGGGPFVFAPNHQSHLDILVLLGFLPGRTRFAAKKELWAHPVVGAVLDTLGMVPIDRDHPEQAIDALDRAAAERHSFVIFPEGTRSRRGQLLPFKKGAFVLAIAAGLPIVPVVCRGTRRLMPRGSRLTVVPGEVEIVIETPIPTTGLGYDDRDALAGRVRAAIERHHTGW
;
A
#
# COMPACT_ATOMS: atom_id res chain seq x y z
N MET A 1 30.26 -21.38 55.16
CA MET A 1 29.78 -21.56 53.77
C MET A 1 29.03 -20.30 53.36
N ALA A 2 29.73 -19.39 52.71
CA ALA A 2 29.15 -18.12 52.27
C ALA A 2 28.49 -18.32 50.91
N SER A 3 27.23 -17.93 50.80
CA SER A 3 26.46 -17.90 49.59
C SER A 3 26.78 -16.65 48.79
N GLU A 4 27.51 -16.82 47.71
CA GLU A 4 27.82 -15.80 46.71
C GLU A 4 26.57 -15.55 45.85
N ARG A 5 25.89 -14.46 46.08
CA ARG A 5 24.82 -13.98 45.20
C ARG A 5 25.47 -13.28 44.00
N ALA A 6 25.38 -13.89 42.86
CA ALA A 6 25.76 -13.25 41.59
C ALA A 6 24.76 -12.10 41.30
N GLU A 7 25.22 -10.88 41.43
CA GLU A 7 24.55 -9.68 40.88
C GLU A 7 24.69 -9.75 39.35
N THR A 8 23.59 -10.11 38.70
CA THR A 8 23.46 -9.96 37.25
C THR A 8 23.24 -8.48 36.96
N THR A 9 24.29 -7.79 36.58
CA THR A 9 24.27 -6.42 36.10
C THR A 9 23.42 -6.35 34.84
N ALA A 10 22.25 -5.71 34.93
CA ALA A 10 21.38 -5.39 33.80
C ALA A 10 22.07 -4.32 32.93
N VAL A 11 22.82 -4.77 31.92
CA VAL A 11 23.48 -3.88 30.96
C VAL A 11 22.46 -3.39 29.94
N GLY A 12 22.04 -2.11 30.04
CA GLY A 12 21.92 -1.29 28.86
C GLY A 12 20.62 -1.38 28.00
N THR A 13 19.40 -1.50 28.57
CA THR A 13 18.17 -1.37 27.79
C THR A 13 17.67 0.10 27.70
N ALA A 14 18.02 0.95 28.63
CA ALA A 14 17.56 2.33 28.74
C ALA A 14 17.81 3.21 27.47
N PRO A 15 19.01 3.22 26.85
CA PRO A 15 19.26 4.06 25.67
C PRO A 15 18.44 3.65 24.45
N VAL A 16 18.13 2.36 24.29
CA VAL A 16 17.35 1.85 23.15
C VAL A 16 15.87 2.17 23.30
N GLU A 17 15.34 2.07 24.52
CA GLU A 17 13.95 2.43 24.83
C GLU A 17 13.71 3.93 24.70
N GLU A 18 14.64 4.76 25.19
CA GLU A 18 14.60 6.21 25.07
C GLU A 18 14.65 6.66 23.61
N ALA A 19 15.55 6.12 22.80
CA ALA A 19 15.64 6.37 21.37
C ALA A 19 14.36 5.94 20.62
N ARG A 20 13.73 4.84 21.06
CA ARG A 20 12.44 4.38 20.55
C ARG A 20 11.32 5.37 20.90
N GLY A 21 11.29 5.86 22.13
CA GLY A 21 10.32 6.86 22.59
C GLY A 21 10.39 8.16 21.80
N VAL A 22 11.60 8.70 21.61
CA VAL A 22 11.83 9.91 20.79
C VAL A 22 11.40 9.71 19.34
N ARG A 23 11.73 8.56 18.73
CA ARG A 23 11.32 8.24 17.36
C ARG A 23 9.80 8.21 17.21
N VAL A 24 9.10 7.61 18.15
CA VAL A 24 7.62 7.57 18.16
C VAL A 24 7.03 8.98 18.29
N ALA A 25 7.55 9.80 19.20
CA ALA A 25 7.08 11.17 19.41
C ALA A 25 7.28 12.06 18.19
N LEU A 26 8.39 11.89 17.45
CA LEU A 26 8.71 12.65 16.25
C LEU A 26 8.02 12.11 14.99
N SER A 27 7.55 10.86 15.02
CA SER A 27 7.01 10.17 13.83
C SER A 27 5.88 10.91 13.13
N PRO A 28 4.90 11.59 13.79
CA PRO A 28 3.86 12.33 13.10
C PRO A 28 4.39 13.52 12.30
N TYR A 29 5.42 14.18 12.81
CA TYR A 29 6.06 15.32 12.15
C TYR A 29 6.90 14.87 10.97
N LEU A 30 7.68 13.81 11.15
CA LEU A 30 8.45 13.17 10.07
C LEU A 30 7.52 12.67 8.95
N PHE A 31 6.44 11.99 9.31
CA PHE A 31 5.49 11.48 8.35
C PHE A 31 4.85 12.60 7.52
N ARG A 32 4.34 13.64 8.19
CA ARG A 32 3.73 14.79 7.51
C ARG A 32 4.73 15.58 6.69
N GLY A 33 5.86 15.94 7.30
CA GLY A 33 6.91 16.74 6.63
C GLY A 33 7.45 16.06 5.39
N MET A 34 7.80 14.77 5.50
CA MET A 34 8.27 14.00 4.36
C MET A 34 7.18 13.78 3.31
N LEU A 35 5.94 13.52 3.71
CA LEU A 35 4.84 13.35 2.76
C LEU A 35 4.61 14.62 1.95
N VAL A 36 4.57 15.79 2.63
CA VAL A 36 4.41 17.10 1.95
C VAL A 36 5.62 17.42 1.10
N GLY A 37 6.84 17.24 1.61
CA GLY A 37 8.07 17.47 0.85
C GLY A 37 8.19 16.54 -0.36
N MET A 38 7.88 15.26 -0.20
CA MET A 38 7.85 14.30 -1.30
C MET A 38 6.83 14.71 -2.37
N ALA A 39 5.64 15.11 -1.94
CA ALA A 39 4.58 15.56 -2.84
C ALA A 39 5.02 16.83 -3.63
N ALA A 40 5.56 17.82 -2.94
CA ALA A 40 6.03 19.07 -3.56
C ALA A 40 7.14 18.81 -4.60
N VAL A 41 8.14 18.00 -4.23
CA VAL A 41 9.24 17.68 -5.16
C VAL A 41 8.75 16.83 -6.33
N ALA A 42 7.86 15.85 -6.12
CA ALA A 42 7.29 15.04 -7.19
C ALA A 42 6.51 15.92 -8.19
N VAL A 43 5.69 16.87 -7.70
CA VAL A 43 4.96 17.81 -8.54
C VAL A 43 5.91 18.74 -9.30
N ALA A 44 6.95 19.26 -8.64
CA ALA A 44 7.97 20.10 -9.27
C ALA A 44 8.73 19.35 -10.37
N LEU A 45 9.16 18.12 -10.11
CA LEU A 45 9.82 17.26 -11.10
C LEU A 45 8.91 16.99 -12.31
N HIS A 46 7.64 16.68 -12.07
CA HIS A 46 6.71 16.47 -13.17
C HIS A 46 6.47 17.74 -13.99
N ARG A 47 6.27 18.89 -13.34
CA ARG A 47 6.08 20.18 -14.04
C ARG A 47 7.30 20.61 -14.84
N ALA A 48 8.50 20.37 -14.31
CA ALA A 48 9.74 20.74 -14.98
C ALA A 48 10.11 19.84 -16.16
N THR A 49 9.75 18.54 -16.09
CA THR A 49 10.22 17.55 -17.05
C THR A 49 9.11 16.94 -17.92
N GLY A 50 7.84 17.12 -17.57
CA GLY A 50 6.71 16.39 -18.16
C GLY A 50 6.72 14.88 -17.86
N ASN A 51 7.72 14.38 -17.14
CA ASN A 51 7.96 12.94 -16.95
C ASN A 51 7.33 12.45 -15.64
N ARG A 52 6.17 11.79 -15.75
CA ARG A 52 5.46 11.16 -14.60
C ARG A 52 6.25 10.01 -13.99
N ASP A 53 6.97 9.25 -14.80
CA ASP A 53 7.75 8.11 -14.29
C ASP A 53 8.91 8.55 -13.41
N LEU A 54 9.53 9.69 -13.72
CA LEU A 54 10.55 10.27 -12.85
C LEU A 54 9.97 10.66 -11.49
N ALA A 55 8.83 11.35 -11.48
CA ALA A 55 8.12 11.72 -10.27
C ALA A 55 7.71 10.47 -9.45
N TRP A 56 7.22 9.43 -10.12
CA TRP A 56 6.88 8.14 -9.50
C TRP A 56 8.09 7.46 -8.87
N ARG A 57 9.20 7.33 -9.61
CA ARG A 57 10.44 6.71 -9.10
C ARG A 57 10.97 7.46 -7.90
N PHE A 58 10.93 8.79 -7.92
CA PHE A 58 11.28 9.63 -6.78
C PHE A 58 10.37 9.34 -5.58
N ALA A 59 9.03 9.35 -5.77
CA ALA A 59 8.06 9.09 -4.71
C ALA A 59 8.26 7.68 -4.10
N LYS A 60 8.49 6.67 -4.94
CA LYS A 60 8.78 5.30 -4.51
C LYS A 60 10.04 5.20 -3.66
N ALA A 61 11.13 5.84 -4.09
CA ALA A 61 12.38 5.87 -3.33
C ALA A 61 12.20 6.57 -1.97
N ARG A 62 11.49 7.70 -1.95
CA ARG A 62 11.22 8.44 -0.70
C ARG A 62 10.27 7.70 0.24
N ALA A 63 9.32 6.92 -0.28
CA ALA A 63 8.48 6.05 0.54
C ALA A 63 9.33 5.04 1.32
N ARG A 64 10.32 4.41 0.66
CA ARG A 64 11.28 3.50 1.34
C ARG A 64 12.14 4.23 2.38
N THR A 65 12.64 5.43 2.06
CA THR A 65 13.40 6.23 3.01
C THR A 65 12.54 6.56 4.23
N LEU A 66 11.29 6.95 4.04
CA LEU A 66 10.39 7.28 5.14
C LEU A 66 10.09 6.06 6.01
N THR A 67 9.82 4.88 5.43
CA THR A 67 9.62 3.65 6.22
C THR A 67 10.84 3.33 7.08
N TRP A 68 12.05 3.44 6.53
CA TRP A 68 13.29 3.25 7.28
C TRP A 68 13.44 4.28 8.42
N MET A 69 13.21 5.56 8.17
CA MET A 69 13.29 6.62 9.19
C MET A 69 12.28 6.39 10.32
N LEU A 70 11.10 5.88 10.01
CA LEU A 70 10.08 5.52 10.99
C LEU A 70 10.38 4.24 11.76
N GLY A 71 11.44 3.52 11.40
CA GLY A 71 11.79 2.24 12.00
C GLY A 71 10.84 1.10 11.60
N VAL A 72 10.25 1.20 10.41
CA VAL A 72 9.40 0.16 9.85
C VAL A 72 10.25 -0.76 8.98
N ASP A 73 10.43 -2.00 9.43
CA ASP A 73 11.07 -3.06 8.65
C ASP A 73 10.03 -3.74 7.77
N VAL A 74 10.27 -3.77 6.46
CA VAL A 74 9.30 -4.31 5.48
C VAL A 74 9.86 -5.58 4.86
N ARG A 75 9.19 -6.70 5.14
CA ARG A 75 9.45 -8.00 4.52
C ARG A 75 8.49 -8.22 3.36
N LEU A 76 9.03 -8.59 2.21
CA LEU A 76 8.26 -8.86 0.99
C LEU A 76 8.53 -10.29 0.55
N SER A 77 7.47 -11.06 0.32
CA SER A 77 7.50 -12.44 -0.17
C SER A 77 6.55 -12.65 -1.35
N GLY A 78 6.75 -13.74 -2.11
CA GLY A 78 5.90 -14.08 -3.24
C GLY A 78 6.25 -13.34 -4.54
N LEU A 79 7.41 -12.69 -4.65
CA LEU A 79 7.85 -12.03 -5.89
C LEU A 79 7.98 -13.01 -7.07
N GLU A 80 8.31 -14.25 -6.80
CA GLU A 80 8.41 -15.34 -7.76
C GLU A 80 7.09 -15.59 -8.50
N HIS A 81 5.94 -15.32 -7.89
CA HIS A 81 4.63 -15.43 -8.52
C HIS A 81 4.44 -14.44 -9.68
N LEU A 82 5.22 -13.38 -9.73
CA LEU A 82 5.15 -12.34 -10.75
C LEU A 82 6.18 -12.54 -11.90
N ALA A 83 6.89 -13.66 -11.92
CA ALA A 83 7.97 -13.93 -12.89
C ALA A 83 7.49 -13.89 -14.36
N GLY A 84 6.22 -14.19 -14.63
CA GLY A 84 5.61 -14.06 -15.96
C GLY A 84 5.53 -12.63 -16.50
N GLY A 85 5.79 -11.63 -15.64
CA GLY A 85 5.70 -10.21 -15.97
C GLY A 85 4.28 -9.76 -16.33
N GLY A 86 4.11 -8.49 -16.59
CA GLY A 86 2.86 -7.92 -17.07
C GLY A 86 2.38 -6.76 -16.21
N PRO A 87 1.34 -6.06 -16.62
CA PRO A 87 0.51 -5.29 -15.73
C PRO A 87 -0.44 -6.21 -14.94
N PHE A 88 -0.63 -5.87 -13.67
CA PHE A 88 -1.49 -6.60 -12.73
C PHE A 88 -2.45 -5.66 -12.03
N VAL A 89 -3.56 -6.19 -11.52
CA VAL A 89 -4.39 -5.54 -10.52
C VAL A 89 -4.03 -6.14 -9.16
N PHE A 90 -3.23 -5.45 -8.36
CA PHE A 90 -2.96 -5.83 -6.98
C PHE A 90 -4.17 -5.50 -6.10
N ALA A 91 -4.66 -6.49 -5.37
CA ALA A 91 -5.82 -6.38 -4.50
C ALA A 91 -5.41 -6.60 -3.03
N PRO A 92 -4.86 -5.60 -2.34
CA PRO A 92 -4.46 -5.73 -0.95
C PRO A 92 -5.63 -5.56 0.03
N ASN A 93 -5.51 -6.16 1.23
CA ASN A 93 -6.32 -5.76 2.38
C ASN A 93 -5.94 -4.33 2.83
N HIS A 94 -6.84 -3.65 3.56
CA HIS A 94 -6.63 -2.26 3.97
C HIS A 94 -6.90 -2.03 5.45
N GLN A 95 -5.84 -1.78 6.23
CA GLN A 95 -5.92 -1.65 7.68
C GLN A 95 -5.40 -0.31 8.21
N SER A 96 -4.49 0.33 7.46
CA SER A 96 -3.77 1.53 7.90
C SER A 96 -3.49 2.50 6.74
N HIS A 97 -3.24 3.76 7.03
CA HIS A 97 -2.62 4.66 6.04
C HIS A 97 -1.19 4.22 5.68
N LEU A 98 -0.54 3.49 6.59
CA LEU A 98 0.80 2.96 6.36
C LEU A 98 0.81 1.94 5.21
N ASP A 99 -0.31 1.26 4.91
CA ASP A 99 -0.43 0.34 3.76
C ASP A 99 -0.06 1.04 2.45
N ILE A 100 -0.55 2.27 2.26
CA ILE A 100 -0.29 3.04 1.03
C ILE A 100 1.21 3.31 0.90
N LEU A 101 1.87 3.71 1.99
CA LEU A 101 3.30 4.02 1.99
C LEU A 101 4.16 2.78 1.70
N VAL A 102 3.87 1.66 2.38
CA VAL A 102 4.65 0.43 2.20
C VAL A 102 4.41 -0.20 0.83
N LEU A 103 3.18 -0.22 0.34
CA LEU A 103 2.87 -0.73 -0.99
C LEU A 103 3.49 0.15 -2.08
N LEU A 104 3.44 1.49 -1.94
CA LEU A 104 4.11 2.42 -2.85
C LEU A 104 5.62 2.16 -2.92
N GLY A 105 6.24 1.98 -1.77
CA GLY A 105 7.69 1.76 -1.68
C GLY A 105 8.13 0.39 -2.20
N PHE A 106 7.38 -0.67 -1.92
CA PHE A 106 7.89 -2.03 -2.00
C PHE A 106 7.27 -2.90 -3.10
N LEU A 107 6.02 -2.64 -3.55
CA LEU A 107 5.50 -3.40 -4.70
C LEU A 107 6.39 -3.24 -5.94
N PRO A 108 6.59 -4.31 -6.71
CA PRO A 108 7.43 -4.26 -7.91
C PRO A 108 6.78 -3.48 -9.05
N GLY A 109 7.60 -3.11 -10.04
CA GLY A 109 7.13 -2.48 -11.28
C GLY A 109 6.63 -1.04 -11.11
N ARG A 110 5.87 -0.61 -12.11
CA ARG A 110 5.20 0.70 -12.15
C ARG A 110 3.76 0.52 -11.66
N THR A 111 3.48 0.91 -10.43
CA THR A 111 2.16 0.74 -9.81
C THR A 111 1.43 2.09 -9.73
N ARG A 112 0.12 2.08 -9.95
CA ARG A 112 -0.77 3.24 -9.78
C ARG A 112 -1.88 2.86 -8.80
N PHE A 113 -2.18 3.73 -7.86
CA PHE A 113 -3.26 3.46 -6.91
C PHE A 113 -4.57 3.98 -7.45
N ALA A 114 -5.61 3.17 -7.34
CA ALA A 114 -6.97 3.60 -7.54
C ALA A 114 -7.48 4.30 -6.28
N ALA A 115 -8.01 5.49 -6.44
CA ALA A 115 -8.48 6.32 -5.34
C ALA A 115 -9.86 6.91 -5.64
N LYS A 116 -10.59 7.29 -4.61
CA LYS A 116 -11.90 7.92 -4.76
C LYS A 116 -11.80 9.24 -5.51
N LYS A 117 -12.65 9.47 -6.51
CA LYS A 117 -12.73 10.68 -7.33
C LYS A 117 -12.79 11.97 -6.49
N GLU A 118 -13.51 11.94 -5.36
CA GLU A 118 -13.69 13.09 -4.49
C GLU A 118 -12.37 13.64 -3.91
N LEU A 119 -11.29 12.85 -3.89
CA LEU A 119 -9.99 13.33 -3.47
C LEU A 119 -9.39 14.37 -4.42
N TRP A 120 -9.79 14.37 -5.70
CA TRP A 120 -9.36 15.37 -6.68
C TRP A 120 -10.01 16.74 -6.47
N ALA A 121 -11.10 16.82 -5.71
CA ALA A 121 -11.71 18.11 -5.34
C ALA A 121 -10.77 18.98 -4.48
N HIS A 122 -9.80 18.37 -3.78
CA HIS A 122 -8.79 19.12 -3.02
C HIS A 122 -7.60 19.46 -3.93
N PRO A 123 -7.32 20.74 -4.21
CA PRO A 123 -6.37 21.13 -5.27
C PRO A 123 -4.95 20.61 -5.07
N VAL A 124 -4.47 20.56 -3.82
CA VAL A 124 -3.11 20.03 -3.52
C VAL A 124 -3.08 18.51 -3.66
N VAL A 125 -4.10 17.83 -3.13
CA VAL A 125 -4.19 16.35 -3.22
C VAL A 125 -4.37 15.94 -4.67
N GLY A 126 -5.28 16.57 -5.41
CA GLY A 126 -5.52 16.30 -6.82
C GLY A 126 -4.24 16.46 -7.66
N ALA A 127 -3.49 17.54 -7.48
CA ALA A 127 -2.24 17.75 -8.19
C ALA A 127 -1.20 16.65 -7.92
N VAL A 128 -1.13 16.10 -6.71
CA VAL A 128 -0.25 14.97 -6.38
C VAL A 128 -0.74 13.68 -7.03
N LEU A 129 -2.05 13.42 -6.96
CA LEU A 129 -2.65 12.22 -7.55
C LEU A 129 -2.45 12.19 -9.07
N ASP A 130 -2.64 13.34 -9.75
CA ASP A 130 -2.39 13.49 -11.19
C ASP A 130 -0.91 13.29 -11.54
N THR A 131 -0.02 13.92 -10.76
CA THR A 131 1.43 13.79 -10.95
C THR A 131 1.89 12.33 -10.86
N LEU A 132 1.35 11.59 -9.90
CA LEU A 132 1.66 10.18 -9.70
C LEU A 132 0.85 9.24 -10.61
N GLY A 133 -0.04 9.79 -11.46
CA GLY A 133 -0.86 9.02 -12.38
C GLY A 133 -1.84 8.08 -11.67
N MET A 134 -2.37 8.52 -10.52
CA MET A 134 -3.40 7.74 -9.82
C MET A 134 -4.69 7.69 -10.62
N VAL A 135 -5.45 6.60 -10.46
CA VAL A 135 -6.69 6.37 -11.20
C VAL A 135 -7.89 6.77 -10.36
N PRO A 136 -8.70 7.77 -10.79
CA PRO A 136 -9.92 8.12 -10.10
C PRO A 136 -10.96 7.02 -10.27
N ILE A 137 -11.53 6.56 -9.16
CA ILE A 137 -12.68 5.65 -9.15
C ILE A 137 -13.94 6.47 -8.89
N ASP A 138 -14.71 6.64 -9.94
CA ASP A 138 -16.07 7.12 -9.88
C ASP A 138 -17.02 5.91 -9.81
N ARG A 139 -17.92 5.90 -8.82
CA ARG A 139 -18.87 4.79 -8.66
C ARG A 139 -20.08 4.92 -9.58
N ASP A 140 -20.36 6.16 -9.98
CA ASP A 140 -21.48 6.48 -10.85
C ASP A 140 -21.09 6.34 -12.33
N HIS A 141 -19.78 6.37 -12.62
CA HIS A 141 -19.19 6.29 -13.96
C HIS A 141 -18.03 5.30 -14.01
N PRO A 142 -18.26 3.98 -13.80
CA PRO A 142 -17.20 2.98 -13.75
C PRO A 142 -16.44 2.82 -15.08
N GLU A 143 -17.06 3.16 -16.22
CA GLU A 143 -16.44 3.13 -17.54
C GLU A 143 -15.20 4.02 -17.64
N GLN A 144 -15.19 5.18 -16.98
CA GLN A 144 -14.03 6.09 -16.97
C GLN A 144 -12.80 5.45 -16.29
N ALA A 145 -13.04 4.64 -15.27
CA ALA A 145 -11.97 3.90 -14.61
C ALA A 145 -11.44 2.76 -15.51
N ILE A 146 -12.31 2.08 -16.26
CA ILE A 146 -11.91 1.05 -17.23
C ILE A 146 -10.98 1.66 -18.27
N ASP A 147 -11.40 2.74 -18.94
CA ASP A 147 -10.59 3.45 -19.95
C ASP A 147 -9.24 3.90 -19.38
N ALA A 148 -9.19 4.34 -18.12
CA ALA A 148 -7.96 4.74 -17.47
C ALA A 148 -7.04 3.54 -17.19
N LEU A 149 -7.60 2.39 -16.80
CA LEU A 149 -6.86 1.15 -16.62
C LEU A 149 -6.29 0.64 -17.94
N ASP A 150 -7.07 0.64 -19.01
CA ASP A 150 -6.66 0.17 -20.32
C ASP A 150 -5.47 0.99 -20.86
N ARG A 151 -5.57 2.32 -20.79
CA ARG A 151 -4.45 3.20 -21.19
C ARG A 151 -3.19 2.92 -20.37
N ALA A 152 -3.31 2.81 -19.07
CA ALA A 152 -2.16 2.58 -18.21
C ALA A 152 -1.62 1.15 -18.32
N ALA A 153 -2.47 0.16 -18.63
CA ALA A 153 -2.04 -1.21 -18.93
C ALA A 153 -1.23 -1.26 -20.23
N ALA A 154 -1.64 -0.51 -21.25
CA ALA A 154 -0.87 -0.36 -22.50
C ALA A 154 0.53 0.22 -22.24
N GLU A 155 0.66 1.11 -21.26
CA GLU A 155 1.93 1.65 -20.74
C GLU A 155 2.64 0.71 -19.74
N ARG A 156 2.16 -0.51 -19.57
CA ARG A 156 2.68 -1.55 -18.65
C ARG A 156 2.67 -1.10 -17.17
N HIS A 157 1.68 -0.32 -16.76
CA HIS A 157 1.44 0.01 -15.35
C HIS A 157 0.53 -1.05 -14.70
N SER A 158 0.88 -1.44 -13.49
CA SER A 158 0.02 -2.23 -12.61
C SER A 158 -0.81 -1.30 -11.72
N PHE A 159 -1.92 -1.82 -11.18
CA PHE A 159 -2.83 -1.05 -10.33
C PHE A 159 -2.88 -1.62 -8.93
N VAL A 160 -3.09 -0.76 -7.94
CA VAL A 160 -3.38 -1.14 -6.56
C VAL A 160 -4.80 -0.68 -6.25
N ILE A 161 -5.71 -1.63 -6.05
CA ILE A 161 -7.11 -1.36 -5.74
C ILE A 161 -7.47 -2.08 -4.46
N PHE A 162 -7.76 -1.34 -3.40
CA PHE A 162 -8.21 -1.93 -2.13
C PHE A 162 -9.66 -2.41 -2.26
N PRO A 163 -9.93 -3.72 -2.29
CA PRO A 163 -11.28 -4.22 -2.55
C PRO A 163 -12.27 -3.91 -1.42
N GLU A 164 -11.78 -3.69 -0.20
CA GLU A 164 -12.60 -3.24 0.93
C GLU A 164 -13.15 -1.81 0.75
N GLY A 165 -12.47 -0.98 -0.04
CA GLY A 165 -12.83 0.42 -0.32
C GLY A 165 -12.77 1.35 0.90
N THR A 166 -12.36 0.85 2.04
CA THR A 166 -12.11 1.60 3.28
C THR A 166 -11.22 0.78 4.21
N ARG A 167 -10.57 1.45 5.18
CA ARG A 167 -9.73 0.78 6.17
C ARG A 167 -10.56 0.04 7.21
N SER A 168 -10.18 -1.18 7.53
CA SER A 168 -10.73 -1.93 8.67
C SER A 168 -10.45 -1.21 9.99
N ARG A 169 -11.44 -1.17 10.88
CA ARG A 169 -11.28 -0.59 12.23
C ARG A 169 -10.71 -1.59 13.24
N ARG A 170 -11.08 -2.86 13.11
CA ARG A 170 -10.75 -3.92 14.08
C ARG A 170 -9.71 -4.92 13.57
N GLY A 171 -9.14 -4.69 12.37
CA GLY A 171 -8.20 -5.62 11.74
C GLY A 171 -8.87 -6.79 11.02
N GLN A 172 -10.18 -6.93 11.08
CA GLN A 172 -10.94 -7.93 10.32
C GLN A 172 -10.96 -7.55 8.85
N LEU A 173 -10.93 -8.54 7.97
CA LEU A 173 -11.12 -8.35 6.54
C LEU A 173 -12.58 -7.96 6.26
N LEU A 174 -12.80 -6.77 5.76
CA LEU A 174 -14.14 -6.26 5.44
C LEU A 174 -14.72 -6.96 4.20
N PRO A 175 -16.04 -6.88 3.98
CA PRO A 175 -16.64 -7.32 2.73
C PRO A 175 -16.02 -6.60 1.53
N PHE A 176 -15.73 -7.35 0.47
CA PHE A 176 -15.16 -6.81 -0.75
C PHE A 176 -16.23 -6.14 -1.62
N LYS A 177 -15.88 -4.99 -2.18
CA LYS A 177 -16.68 -4.29 -3.18
C LYS A 177 -16.37 -4.83 -4.56
N LYS A 178 -17.38 -4.95 -5.39
CA LYS A 178 -17.30 -5.57 -6.74
C LYS A 178 -16.40 -4.80 -7.71
N GLY A 179 -16.20 -3.49 -7.51
CA GLY A 179 -15.50 -2.62 -8.46
C GLY A 179 -14.10 -3.07 -8.85
N ALA A 180 -13.27 -3.54 -7.90
CA ALA A 180 -11.93 -4.02 -8.21
C ALA A 180 -11.93 -5.21 -9.18
N PHE A 181 -12.91 -6.11 -9.03
CA PHE A 181 -13.03 -7.33 -9.83
C PHE A 181 -13.62 -7.03 -11.21
N VAL A 182 -14.62 -6.18 -11.29
CA VAL A 182 -15.17 -5.68 -12.55
C VAL A 182 -14.10 -4.99 -13.37
N LEU A 183 -13.30 -4.12 -12.75
CA LEU A 183 -12.20 -3.43 -13.42
C LEU A 183 -11.12 -4.41 -13.92
N ALA A 184 -10.74 -5.41 -13.12
CA ALA A 184 -9.75 -6.41 -13.50
C ALA A 184 -10.24 -7.25 -14.69
N ILE A 185 -11.52 -7.68 -14.68
CA ILE A 185 -12.14 -8.45 -15.77
C ILE A 185 -12.23 -7.59 -17.04
N ALA A 186 -12.74 -6.37 -16.95
CA ALA A 186 -12.91 -5.47 -18.09
C ALA A 186 -11.58 -5.15 -18.78
N ALA A 187 -10.51 -4.91 -17.99
CA ALA A 187 -9.16 -4.65 -18.51
C ALA A 187 -8.41 -5.93 -18.91
N GLY A 188 -8.98 -7.13 -18.72
CA GLY A 188 -8.30 -8.39 -19.01
C GLY A 188 -7.02 -8.62 -18.20
N LEU A 189 -6.85 -7.95 -17.06
CA LEU A 189 -5.65 -7.99 -16.26
C LEU A 189 -5.74 -9.03 -15.14
N PRO A 190 -4.73 -9.89 -14.95
CA PRO A 190 -4.69 -10.79 -13.81
C PRO A 190 -4.78 -10.02 -12.49
N ILE A 191 -5.61 -10.51 -11.55
CA ILE A 191 -5.72 -9.94 -10.22
C ILE A 191 -4.81 -10.70 -9.24
N VAL A 192 -4.02 -9.95 -8.48
CA VAL A 192 -3.03 -10.48 -7.53
C VAL A 192 -3.50 -10.17 -6.13
N PRO A 193 -3.91 -11.17 -5.35
CA PRO A 193 -4.18 -10.95 -3.93
C PRO A 193 -2.88 -10.57 -3.22
N VAL A 194 -2.95 -9.54 -2.37
CA VAL A 194 -1.80 -9.08 -1.58
C VAL A 194 -2.22 -8.99 -0.11
N VAL A 195 -1.40 -9.49 0.78
CA VAL A 195 -1.63 -9.37 2.22
C VAL A 195 -0.64 -8.40 2.81
N CYS A 196 -1.15 -7.34 3.44
CA CYS A 196 -0.36 -6.38 4.18
C CYS A 196 -0.62 -6.59 5.68
N ARG A 197 0.40 -7.04 6.43
CA ARG A 197 0.30 -7.36 7.86
C ARG A 197 1.19 -6.43 8.68
N GLY A 198 0.80 -6.17 9.94
CA GLY A 198 1.56 -5.35 10.88
C GLY A 198 1.26 -3.85 10.83
N THR A 199 0.86 -3.30 9.70
CA THR A 199 0.64 -1.85 9.52
C THR A 199 -0.36 -1.26 10.51
N ARG A 200 -1.44 -1.97 10.84
CA ARG A 200 -2.43 -1.54 11.83
C ARG A 200 -1.83 -1.43 13.22
N ARG A 201 -0.95 -2.36 13.62
CA ARG A 201 -0.27 -2.34 14.92
C ARG A 201 0.68 -1.15 15.02
N LEU A 202 1.40 -0.85 13.93
CA LEU A 202 2.37 0.24 13.91
C LEU A 202 1.71 1.61 13.77
N MET A 203 0.60 1.69 13.06
CA MET A 203 -0.13 2.95 12.81
C MET A 203 -1.64 2.69 12.78
N PRO A 204 -2.27 2.53 13.96
CA PRO A 204 -3.70 2.27 14.05
C PRO A 204 -4.53 3.44 13.53
N ARG A 205 -5.77 3.16 13.15
CA ARG A 205 -6.72 4.20 12.73
C ARG A 205 -6.97 5.17 13.90
N GLY A 206 -6.79 6.45 13.65
CA GLY A 206 -6.91 7.49 14.67
C GLY A 206 -5.62 7.86 15.39
N SER A 207 -4.49 7.24 15.07
CA SER A 207 -3.17 7.51 15.65
C SER A 207 -2.60 8.90 15.33
N ARG A 208 -3.35 9.75 14.60
CA ARG A 208 -2.88 11.08 14.15
C ARG A 208 -1.55 11.04 13.40
N LEU A 209 -1.29 9.93 12.67
CA LEU A 209 -0.05 9.61 11.94
C LEU A 209 1.15 9.27 12.83
N THR A 210 0.93 8.95 14.09
CA THR A 210 1.97 8.37 14.94
C THR A 210 2.28 6.94 14.48
N VAL A 211 3.54 6.65 14.26
CA VAL A 211 4.04 5.34 13.87
C VAL A 211 4.94 4.78 14.95
N VAL A 212 4.65 3.56 15.39
CA VAL A 212 5.52 2.80 16.28
C VAL A 212 6.45 1.95 15.44
N PRO A 213 7.76 1.91 15.71
CA PRO A 213 8.70 1.05 15.01
C PRO A 213 8.32 -0.44 15.11
N GLY A 214 8.56 -1.18 14.03
CA GLY A 214 8.30 -2.63 14.01
C GLY A 214 8.25 -3.20 12.60
N GLU A 215 7.79 -4.44 12.49
CA GLU A 215 7.77 -5.19 11.24
C GLU A 215 6.43 -5.06 10.51
N VAL A 216 6.52 -4.98 9.19
CA VAL A 216 5.41 -5.10 8.24
C VAL A 216 5.75 -6.21 7.26
N GLU A 217 4.81 -7.07 7.00
CA GLU A 217 4.94 -8.12 6.00
C GLU A 217 3.99 -7.85 4.83
N ILE A 218 4.52 -7.96 3.61
CA ILE A 218 3.76 -7.92 2.36
C ILE A 218 3.91 -9.30 1.72
N VAL A 219 2.80 -10.04 1.59
CA VAL A 219 2.75 -11.34 0.90
C VAL A 219 2.04 -11.15 -0.43
N ILE A 220 2.72 -11.48 -1.51
CA ILE A 220 2.16 -11.48 -2.87
C ILE A 220 1.74 -12.90 -3.19
N GLU A 221 0.46 -13.10 -3.44
CA GLU A 221 -0.13 -14.39 -3.81
C GLU A 221 -0.04 -14.62 -5.33
N THR A 222 -0.27 -15.86 -5.74
CA THR A 222 -0.32 -16.23 -7.15
C THR A 222 -1.39 -15.43 -7.89
N PRO A 223 -1.05 -14.82 -9.05
CA PRO A 223 -2.01 -14.11 -9.88
C PRO A 223 -3.18 -14.99 -10.31
N ILE A 224 -4.38 -14.46 -10.22
CA ILE A 224 -5.60 -15.11 -10.67
C ILE A 224 -5.94 -14.56 -12.05
N PRO A 225 -5.91 -15.38 -13.11
CA PRO A 225 -6.27 -14.93 -14.47
C PRO A 225 -7.71 -14.46 -14.54
N THR A 226 -7.94 -13.43 -15.35
CA THR A 226 -9.28 -12.91 -15.68
C THR A 226 -9.69 -13.18 -17.13
N THR A 227 -8.79 -13.74 -17.93
CA THR A 227 -9.07 -14.10 -19.33
C THR A 227 -10.25 -15.05 -19.40
N GLY A 228 -11.23 -14.73 -20.24
CA GLY A 228 -12.44 -15.53 -20.42
C GLY A 228 -13.51 -15.31 -19.34
N LEU A 229 -13.25 -14.47 -18.34
CA LEU A 229 -14.25 -14.09 -17.34
C LEU A 229 -15.11 -12.94 -17.87
N GLY A 230 -16.42 -12.99 -17.56
CA GLY A 230 -17.39 -11.93 -17.82
C GLY A 230 -17.81 -11.20 -16.54
N TYR A 231 -18.68 -10.21 -16.72
CA TYR A 231 -19.20 -9.41 -15.60
C TYR A 231 -19.85 -10.27 -14.50
N ASP A 232 -20.49 -11.39 -14.84
CA ASP A 232 -21.16 -12.28 -13.89
C ASP A 232 -20.21 -13.11 -13.04
N ASP A 233 -18.96 -13.24 -13.46
CA ASP A 233 -17.93 -13.99 -12.72
C ASP A 233 -17.29 -13.16 -11.58
N ARG A 234 -17.61 -11.87 -11.46
CA ARG A 234 -17.01 -10.95 -10.50
C ARG A 234 -17.14 -11.40 -9.04
N ASP A 235 -18.25 -12.04 -8.69
CA ASP A 235 -18.50 -12.49 -7.31
C ASP A 235 -17.67 -13.76 -7.00
N ALA A 236 -17.55 -14.67 -7.97
CA ALA A 236 -16.68 -15.84 -7.87
C ALA A 236 -15.20 -15.43 -7.79
N LEU A 237 -14.77 -14.46 -8.61
CA LEU A 237 -13.42 -13.90 -8.57
C LEU A 237 -13.13 -13.23 -7.22
N ALA A 238 -14.09 -12.46 -6.68
CA ALA A 238 -13.98 -11.83 -5.37
C ALA A 238 -13.81 -12.89 -4.25
N GLY A 239 -14.56 -13.98 -4.32
CA GLY A 239 -14.42 -15.12 -3.39
C GLY A 239 -13.03 -15.76 -3.43
N ARG A 240 -12.48 -15.98 -4.63
CA ARG A 240 -11.11 -16.53 -4.81
C ARG A 240 -10.04 -15.61 -4.22
N VAL A 241 -10.10 -14.31 -4.51
CA VAL A 241 -9.17 -13.31 -3.96
C VAL A 241 -9.28 -13.23 -2.45
N ARG A 242 -10.53 -13.22 -1.93
CA ARG A 242 -10.78 -13.20 -0.49
C ARG A 242 -10.18 -14.42 0.20
N ALA A 243 -10.43 -15.61 -0.31
CA ALA A 243 -9.88 -16.86 0.25
C ALA A 243 -8.34 -16.87 0.24
N ALA A 244 -7.71 -16.31 -0.81
CA ALA A 244 -6.26 -16.17 -0.87
C ALA A 244 -5.73 -15.24 0.23
N ILE A 245 -6.38 -14.11 0.45
CA ILE A 245 -5.98 -13.17 1.51
C ILE A 245 -6.22 -13.78 2.90
N GLU A 246 -7.33 -14.45 3.12
CA GLU A 246 -7.69 -15.06 4.42
C GLU A 246 -6.69 -16.11 4.89
N ARG A 247 -6.05 -16.86 3.98
CA ARG A 247 -5.00 -17.83 4.34
C ARG A 247 -3.84 -17.21 5.13
N HIS A 248 -3.53 -15.96 4.89
CA HIS A 248 -2.42 -15.24 5.53
C HIS A 248 -2.87 -14.13 6.47
N HIS A 249 -4.18 -13.86 6.53
CA HIS A 249 -4.71 -12.74 7.32
C HIS A 249 -4.91 -13.07 8.81
N THR A 250 -4.73 -14.31 9.24
CA THR A 250 -4.96 -14.77 10.61
C THR A 250 -3.85 -14.34 11.56
N GLY A 251 -4.21 -13.72 12.71
CA GLY A 251 -3.33 -13.60 13.88
C GLY A 251 -2.65 -12.25 14.12
N TRP A 252 -3.20 -11.12 13.64
CA TRP A 252 -2.58 -9.78 13.87
C TRP A 252 -3.57 -8.72 14.39
#